data_5d32a35e7a15b57cec543709344d287c
#
_entry.id   5d32a35e7a15b57cec543709344d287c
#
_cell.length_a   1.000
_cell.length_b   1.000
_cell.length_c   1.000
_cell.angle_alpha   90.00
_cell.angle_beta   90.00
_cell.angle_gamma   90.00
#
_symmetry.space_group_name_H-M   'P 1'
#
loop_
_entity.id
_entity.type
_entity.pdbx_description
1 polymer ?
#
loop_
_entity_poly.entity_id
_entity_poly.type
_entity_poly.pdbx_seq_one_letter_code
_entity_poly.pdbx_strand_id
1 'polypeptide(L)'
;MPSGKSTKAVRNARSTATATKPRPWGTVMAALLVLAFAIGIFGYAHVRHEDRRTFAPSAENRDPSTRIKGIDIKNYGASSGHIGPGQRVAYDHYPPFGGPHDATWAACNGVVYTKAVRNENMVHSLEHGAVWVAYNPGQITGSALQSLRDRVEGANYLMLSPYPGLDAPISLQAWGHQLKVSDPADRRIDHFIQALRLNQYTYPEIGASCDALPGLFDPANPPPFVATPHGPDAVPLTFTGGRGQEPSAGSAPAAPGGTQPSPGPSAGR
;
A
#
# COMPACT_ATOMS: atom_id res chain seq x y z
N MET A 1 1.08 -32.21 -109.17
CA MET A 1 1.84 -31.47 -108.18
C MET A 1 1.02 -30.19 -107.83
N PRO A 2 0.68 -29.87 -106.70
CA PRO A 2 1.36 -29.87 -105.45
C PRO A 2 0.59 -30.33 -104.21
N SER A 3 1.31 -30.60 -103.22
CA SER A 3 1.15 -30.96 -101.85
C SER A 3 0.20 -30.11 -101.03
N GLY A 4 -0.80 -30.79 -100.40
CA GLY A 4 -1.67 -30.17 -99.38
C GLY A 4 -1.10 -30.37 -97.96
N LYS A 5 -0.87 -29.29 -97.31
CA LYS A 5 -0.46 -29.33 -95.86
C LYS A 5 -1.69 -29.38 -94.98
N SER A 6 -1.82 -30.47 -94.20
CA SER A 6 -2.81 -30.63 -93.16
C SER A 6 -2.38 -29.79 -91.90
N THR A 7 -3.17 -28.87 -91.51
CA THR A 7 -3.06 -28.13 -90.25
C THR A 7 -3.84 -28.89 -89.18
N LYS A 8 -3.06 -29.54 -88.26
CA LYS A 8 -3.62 -30.10 -87.04
C LYS A 8 -4.03 -28.95 -86.09
N ALA A 9 -5.32 -28.83 -85.87
CA ALA A 9 -5.87 -27.99 -84.83
C ALA A 9 -5.50 -28.56 -83.45
N VAL A 10 -4.65 -27.87 -82.72
CA VAL A 10 -4.38 -28.17 -81.33
C VAL A 10 -5.56 -27.71 -80.47
N ARG A 11 -6.38 -28.66 -80.02
CA ARG A 11 -7.42 -28.44 -79.02
C ARG A 11 -6.70 -28.15 -77.65
N ASN A 12 -6.66 -26.89 -77.24
CA ASN A 12 -6.33 -26.53 -75.87
C ASN A 12 -7.47 -27.00 -74.94
N ALA A 13 -7.27 -28.14 -74.27
CA ALA A 13 -8.06 -28.55 -73.14
C ALA A 13 -7.74 -27.61 -71.96
N ARG A 14 -8.55 -26.60 -71.74
CA ARG A 14 -8.59 -25.86 -70.46
C ARG A 14 -9.11 -26.84 -69.43
N SER A 15 -8.18 -27.37 -68.59
CA SER A 15 -8.55 -28.02 -67.34
C SER A 15 -9.13 -26.95 -66.41
N THR A 16 -10.41 -26.93 -66.23
CA THR A 16 -11.06 -26.17 -65.14
C THR A 16 -10.71 -26.86 -63.84
N ALA A 17 -9.61 -26.42 -63.23
CA ALA A 17 -9.30 -26.76 -61.84
C ALA A 17 -10.44 -26.17 -60.99
N THR A 18 -11.37 -26.99 -60.53
CA THR A 18 -12.32 -26.63 -59.47
C THR A 18 -11.50 -26.37 -58.22
N ALA A 19 -11.24 -25.08 -57.94
CA ALA A 19 -10.68 -24.65 -56.68
C ALA A 19 -11.66 -25.04 -55.58
N THR A 20 -11.37 -26.11 -54.89
CA THR A 20 -12.07 -26.47 -53.65
C THR A 20 -11.80 -25.31 -52.67
N LYS A 21 -12.85 -24.52 -52.36
CA LYS A 21 -12.78 -23.47 -51.35
C LYS A 21 -12.24 -24.09 -50.06
N PRO A 22 -11.11 -23.63 -49.54
CA PRO A 22 -10.61 -24.14 -48.28
C PRO A 22 -11.70 -23.96 -47.21
N ARG A 23 -11.98 -25.01 -46.46
CA ARG A 23 -12.95 -24.95 -45.37
C ARG A 23 -12.46 -23.89 -44.39
N PRO A 24 -13.29 -22.91 -43.99
CA PRO A 24 -12.85 -21.74 -43.21
C PRO A 24 -12.59 -22.07 -41.73
N TRP A 25 -12.18 -23.30 -41.42
CA TRP A 25 -11.95 -23.75 -40.05
C TRP A 25 -10.88 -22.91 -39.35
N GLY A 26 -9.83 -22.46 -40.05
CA GLY A 26 -8.80 -21.58 -39.50
C GLY A 26 -9.35 -20.21 -39.13
N THR A 27 -10.21 -19.62 -39.97
CA THR A 27 -10.84 -18.33 -39.67
C THR A 27 -11.88 -18.45 -38.57
N VAL A 28 -12.61 -19.55 -38.49
CA VAL A 28 -13.56 -19.83 -37.40
C VAL A 28 -12.82 -19.99 -36.09
N MET A 29 -11.74 -20.76 -36.06
CA MET A 29 -10.88 -20.90 -34.84
C MET A 29 -10.27 -19.58 -34.41
N ALA A 30 -9.74 -18.79 -35.35
CA ALA A 30 -9.23 -17.47 -35.06
C ALA A 30 -10.30 -16.53 -34.48
N ALA A 31 -11.50 -16.53 -35.04
CA ALA A 31 -12.63 -15.75 -34.53
C ALA A 31 -13.05 -16.18 -33.10
N LEU A 32 -13.08 -17.49 -32.82
CA LEU A 32 -13.39 -18.02 -31.50
C LEU A 32 -12.32 -17.64 -30.48
N LEU A 33 -11.02 -17.66 -30.84
CA LEU A 33 -9.94 -17.21 -29.96
C LEU A 33 -10.03 -15.71 -29.65
N VAL A 34 -10.31 -14.89 -30.66
CA VAL A 34 -10.50 -13.44 -30.46
C VAL A 34 -11.72 -13.18 -29.55
N LEU A 35 -12.82 -13.89 -29.77
CA LEU A 35 -14.00 -13.75 -28.92
C LEU A 35 -13.73 -14.19 -27.47
N ALA A 36 -13.07 -15.32 -27.27
CA ALA A 36 -12.68 -15.78 -25.93
C ALA A 36 -11.75 -14.78 -25.21
N PHE A 37 -10.79 -14.21 -25.94
CA PHE A 37 -9.91 -13.17 -25.42
C PHE A 37 -10.67 -11.88 -25.07
N ALA A 38 -11.59 -11.45 -25.94
CA ALA A 38 -12.45 -10.30 -25.66
C ALA A 38 -13.33 -10.53 -24.43
N ILE A 39 -13.99 -11.69 -24.31
CA ILE A 39 -14.78 -12.05 -23.12
C ILE A 39 -13.91 -12.03 -21.86
N GLY A 40 -12.68 -12.56 -21.94
CA GLY A 40 -11.72 -12.52 -20.83
C GLY A 40 -11.38 -11.10 -20.41
N ILE A 41 -11.06 -10.21 -21.35
CA ILE A 41 -10.72 -8.81 -21.06
C ILE A 41 -11.94 -8.07 -20.48
N PHE A 42 -13.10 -8.15 -21.15
CA PHE A 42 -14.30 -7.45 -20.68
C PHE A 42 -14.81 -7.99 -19.35
N GLY A 43 -14.77 -9.30 -19.15
CA GLY A 43 -15.11 -9.94 -17.87
C GLY A 43 -14.17 -9.49 -16.75
N TYR A 44 -12.86 -9.48 -16.99
CA TYR A 44 -11.88 -8.97 -16.03
C TYR A 44 -12.10 -7.48 -15.73
N ALA A 45 -12.27 -6.65 -16.75
CA ALA A 45 -12.53 -5.22 -16.59
C ALA A 45 -13.82 -4.95 -15.80
N HIS A 46 -14.87 -5.73 -16.05
CA HIS A 46 -16.15 -5.61 -15.32
C HIS A 46 -15.97 -5.95 -13.84
N VAL A 47 -15.34 -7.08 -13.53
CA VAL A 47 -15.07 -7.48 -12.14
C VAL A 47 -14.22 -6.41 -11.40
N ARG A 48 -13.19 -5.89 -12.06
CA ARG A 48 -12.34 -4.81 -11.49
C ARG A 48 -13.12 -3.51 -11.30
N HIS A 49 -14.05 -3.21 -12.19
CA HIS A 49 -14.90 -2.01 -12.08
C HIS A 49 -15.85 -2.11 -10.88
N GLU A 50 -16.51 -3.25 -10.71
CA GLU A 50 -17.42 -3.51 -9.59
C GLU A 50 -16.67 -3.50 -8.24
N ASP A 51 -15.49 -4.11 -8.16
CA ASP A 51 -14.65 -4.03 -6.96
C ASP A 51 -14.30 -2.56 -6.61
N ARG A 52 -13.91 -1.77 -7.61
CA ARG A 52 -13.60 -0.35 -7.40
C ARG A 52 -14.80 0.43 -6.88
N ARG A 53 -15.98 0.20 -7.41
CA ARG A 53 -17.21 0.85 -6.93
C ARG A 53 -17.58 0.40 -5.53
N THR A 54 -17.41 -0.88 -5.22
CA THR A 54 -17.78 -1.47 -3.94
C THR A 54 -16.89 -0.96 -2.81
N PHE A 55 -15.58 -0.85 -3.04
CA PHE A 55 -14.59 -0.50 -2.03
C PHE A 55 -14.03 0.94 -2.15
N ALA A 56 -14.53 1.75 -3.09
CA ALA A 56 -14.19 3.17 -3.13
C ALA A 56 -15.02 3.96 -2.11
N PRO A 57 -14.39 4.77 -1.24
CA PRO A 57 -15.12 5.64 -0.33
C PRO A 57 -15.87 6.75 -1.09
N SER A 58 -17.07 7.06 -0.62
CA SER A 58 -17.91 8.15 -1.12
C SER A 58 -18.77 8.74 0.00
N ALA A 59 -19.52 9.81 -0.27
CA ALA A 59 -20.44 10.39 0.71
C ALA A 59 -21.53 9.40 1.15
N GLU A 60 -21.96 8.52 0.23
CA GLU A 60 -22.99 7.50 0.47
C GLU A 60 -22.40 6.19 1.03
N ASN A 61 -21.09 5.98 0.86
CA ASN A 61 -20.36 4.79 1.31
C ASN A 61 -19.05 5.22 1.98
N ARG A 62 -19.19 5.85 3.16
CA ARG A 62 -18.05 6.49 3.84
C ARG A 62 -17.00 5.51 4.32
N ASP A 63 -17.43 4.33 4.77
CA ASP A 63 -16.55 3.26 5.21
C ASP A 63 -16.89 1.95 4.48
N PRO A 64 -16.39 1.77 3.24
CA PRO A 64 -16.61 0.55 2.49
C PRO A 64 -15.88 -0.68 3.06
N SER A 65 -14.93 -0.48 3.99
CA SER A 65 -14.18 -1.56 4.63
C SER A 65 -15.07 -2.50 5.45
N THR A 66 -16.21 -2.02 5.95
CA THR A 66 -17.21 -2.81 6.67
C THR A 66 -17.73 -4.03 5.89
N ARG A 67 -17.54 -4.05 4.55
CA ARG A 67 -17.86 -5.19 3.68
C ARG A 67 -16.75 -6.23 3.60
N ILE A 68 -15.58 -5.96 4.17
CA ILE A 68 -14.44 -6.88 4.13
C ILE A 68 -14.62 -7.91 5.22
N LYS A 69 -14.73 -9.18 4.82
CA LYS A 69 -14.88 -10.28 5.78
C LYS A 69 -13.67 -10.38 6.71
N GLY A 70 -13.89 -10.36 8.01
CA GLY A 70 -12.86 -10.51 9.04
C GLY A 70 -12.12 -9.23 9.39
N ILE A 71 -12.65 -8.07 8.95
CA ILE A 71 -12.13 -6.78 9.41
C ILE A 71 -12.46 -6.59 10.90
N ASP A 72 -11.53 -6.04 11.64
CA ASP A 72 -11.70 -5.54 13.00
C ASP A 72 -11.77 -4.02 12.96
N ILE A 73 -12.79 -3.44 13.61
CA ILE A 73 -13.04 -2.00 13.60
C ILE A 73 -13.20 -1.52 15.03
N LYS A 74 -12.40 -0.52 15.41
CA LYS A 74 -12.42 0.09 16.72
C LYS A 74 -12.37 1.61 16.60
N ASN A 75 -13.24 2.27 17.35
CA ASN A 75 -13.24 3.74 17.41
C ASN A 75 -12.24 4.23 18.46
N TYR A 76 -11.18 4.90 18.03
CA TYR A 76 -10.18 5.57 18.87
C TYR A 76 -10.47 7.06 19.06
N GLY A 77 -11.60 7.56 18.53
CA GLY A 77 -11.94 8.98 18.56
C GLY A 77 -11.31 9.79 17.42
N ALA A 78 -11.63 11.07 17.39
CA ALA A 78 -11.21 11.99 16.33
C ALA A 78 -9.77 12.50 16.48
N SER A 79 -9.14 12.29 17.62
CA SER A 79 -7.73 12.60 17.84
C SER A 79 -7.23 11.85 19.07
N SER A 80 -6.01 11.38 19.00
CA SER A 80 -5.29 10.79 20.11
C SER A 80 -4.18 11.72 20.57
N GLY A 81 -3.79 11.64 21.87
CA GLY A 81 -2.72 12.48 22.41
C GLY A 81 -1.35 12.04 21.87
N HIS A 82 -0.49 13.02 21.59
CA HIS A 82 0.92 12.77 21.32
C HIS A 82 1.69 12.46 22.59
N ILE A 83 2.56 11.46 22.52
CA ILE A 83 3.48 11.09 23.60
C ILE A 83 4.92 11.50 23.26
N GLY A 84 5.78 11.57 24.25
CA GLY A 84 7.19 11.89 24.07
C GLY A 84 7.99 10.73 23.44
N PRO A 85 9.15 11.04 22.88
CA PRO A 85 10.06 10.03 22.34
C PRO A 85 10.48 9.06 23.46
N GLY A 86 10.43 7.77 23.17
CA GLY A 86 10.78 6.71 24.12
C GLY A 86 9.66 6.29 25.08
N GLN A 87 8.57 7.04 25.22
CA GLN A 87 7.40 6.57 25.95
C GLN A 87 6.69 5.45 25.17
N ARG A 88 6.05 4.53 25.87
CA ARG A 88 5.27 3.45 25.28
C ARG A 88 3.80 3.61 25.58
N VAL A 89 2.95 3.13 24.67
CA VAL A 89 1.50 3.09 24.86
C VAL A 89 1.08 1.67 25.23
N ALA A 90 0.11 1.57 26.15
CA ALA A 90 -0.53 0.31 26.53
C ALA A 90 -1.58 -0.09 25.49
N TYR A 91 -1.12 -0.40 24.26
CA TYR A 91 -2.02 -0.85 23.22
C TYR A 91 -2.67 -2.18 23.55
N ASP A 92 -3.91 -2.33 23.14
CA ASP A 92 -4.71 -3.55 23.31
C ASP A 92 -4.74 -4.45 22.07
N HIS A 93 -4.20 -3.98 20.94
CA HIS A 93 -4.07 -4.72 19.69
C HIS A 93 -2.61 -4.67 19.17
N TYR A 94 -2.17 -5.75 18.55
CA TYR A 94 -0.84 -5.87 17.98
C TYR A 94 -0.90 -6.50 16.57
N PRO A 95 -0.40 -5.77 15.53
CA PRO A 95 0.03 -4.37 15.55
C PRO A 95 -1.08 -3.42 15.97
N PRO A 96 -0.76 -2.27 16.61
CA PRO A 96 -1.77 -1.28 16.96
C PRO A 96 -2.31 -0.56 15.72
N PHE A 97 -3.56 -0.13 15.78
CA PHE A 97 -4.20 0.54 14.65
C PHE A 97 -4.95 1.83 15.04
N GLY A 98 -4.50 2.48 16.10
CA GLY A 98 -5.00 3.76 16.58
C GLY A 98 -4.68 3.98 18.05
N GLY A 99 -5.04 5.12 18.59
CA GLY A 99 -4.77 5.53 19.98
C GLY A 99 -3.59 6.50 20.11
N PRO A 100 -3.14 6.83 21.33
CA PRO A 100 -2.01 7.71 21.57
C PRO A 100 -0.77 7.22 20.83
N HIS A 101 0.07 8.15 20.34
CA HIS A 101 1.21 7.83 19.52
C HIS A 101 2.32 8.89 19.63
N ASP A 102 3.48 8.62 19.06
CA ASP A 102 4.61 9.57 19.06
C ASP A 102 4.28 10.81 18.22
N ALA A 103 4.74 11.98 18.62
CA ALA A 103 4.58 13.21 17.83
C ALA A 103 5.31 13.16 16.48
N THR A 104 6.21 12.21 16.28
CA THR A 104 6.93 12.00 15.03
C THR A 104 6.37 10.80 14.30
N TRP A 105 5.85 10.98 13.08
CA TRP A 105 5.35 9.90 12.25
C TRP A 105 6.45 9.11 11.52
N ALA A 106 6.17 7.87 11.19
CA ALA A 106 6.99 7.08 10.28
C ALA A 106 6.74 7.52 8.84
N ALA A 107 7.77 7.68 8.02
CA ALA A 107 7.60 7.98 6.61
C ALA A 107 6.70 6.93 5.93
N CYS A 108 5.65 7.36 5.23
CA CYS A 108 4.61 6.47 4.71
C CYS A 108 4.30 6.66 3.21
N ASN A 109 5.18 7.32 2.46
CA ASN A 109 5.06 7.44 1.01
C ASN A 109 5.79 6.30 0.29
N GLY A 110 5.17 5.09 0.30
CA GLY A 110 5.67 3.91 -0.40
C GLY A 110 6.93 3.31 0.21
N VAL A 111 7.11 3.45 1.52
CA VAL A 111 8.33 3.01 2.20
C VAL A 111 8.25 1.53 2.57
N VAL A 112 9.25 0.77 2.13
CA VAL A 112 9.47 -0.62 2.52
C VAL A 112 10.58 -0.66 3.55
N TYR A 113 10.20 -0.77 4.81
CA TYR A 113 11.15 -0.88 5.91
C TYR A 113 11.81 -2.26 5.93
N THR A 114 13.13 -2.29 6.07
CA THR A 114 13.91 -3.53 6.23
C THR A 114 14.01 -4.00 7.67
N LYS A 115 13.73 -3.11 8.62
CA LYS A 115 13.71 -3.34 10.07
C LYS A 115 12.31 -3.10 10.61
N ALA A 116 11.96 -3.79 11.70
CA ALA A 116 10.74 -3.48 12.44
C ALA A 116 10.84 -2.09 13.06
N VAL A 117 9.76 -1.33 12.98
CA VAL A 117 9.66 0.07 13.40
C VAL A 117 8.86 0.17 14.69
N ARG A 118 9.20 1.11 15.54
CA ARG A 118 8.47 1.40 16.79
C ARG A 118 6.99 1.67 16.48
N ASN A 119 6.10 1.02 17.21
CA ASN A 119 4.65 1.06 17.01
C ASN A 119 4.08 2.47 17.04
N GLU A 120 4.53 3.28 17.98
CA GLU A 120 3.99 4.62 18.23
C GLU A 120 4.24 5.57 17.03
N ASN A 121 5.36 5.40 16.32
CA ASN A 121 5.62 6.16 15.09
C ASN A 121 4.76 5.66 13.92
N MET A 122 4.52 4.34 13.85
CA MET A 122 3.67 3.75 12.80
C MET A 122 2.20 4.16 12.97
N VAL A 123 1.70 4.21 14.21
CA VAL A 123 0.33 4.63 14.51
C VAL A 123 0.08 6.08 14.10
N HIS A 124 1.03 6.99 14.29
CA HIS A 124 0.90 8.37 13.83
C HIS A 124 0.67 8.44 12.32
N SER A 125 1.40 7.65 11.54
CA SER A 125 1.18 7.59 10.08
C SER A 125 -0.23 7.12 9.69
N LEU A 126 -0.88 6.28 10.52
CA LEU A 126 -2.29 5.90 10.30
C LEU A 126 -3.24 7.08 10.51
N GLU A 127 -2.93 7.98 11.47
CA GLU A 127 -3.69 9.22 11.72
C GLU A 127 -3.66 10.15 10.50
N HIS A 128 -2.58 10.11 9.69
CA HIS A 128 -2.45 10.82 8.42
C HIS A 128 -3.18 10.15 7.24
N GLY A 129 -3.84 9.00 7.46
CA GLY A 129 -4.55 8.26 6.43
C GLY A 129 -3.74 7.23 5.67
N ALA A 130 -2.57 6.86 6.20
CA ALA A 130 -1.79 5.77 5.62
C ALA A 130 -2.36 4.38 5.95
N VAL A 131 -1.99 3.39 5.13
CA VAL A 131 -2.17 1.98 5.42
C VAL A 131 -0.80 1.36 5.68
N TRP A 132 -0.70 0.68 6.81
CA TRP A 132 0.47 -0.08 7.21
C TRP A 132 0.25 -1.58 6.96
N VAL A 133 1.09 -2.18 6.12
CA VAL A 133 1.16 -3.62 5.92
C VAL A 133 2.27 -4.18 6.79
N ALA A 134 1.92 -4.91 7.83
CA ALA A 134 2.86 -5.62 8.68
C ALA A 134 2.92 -7.09 8.27
N TYR A 135 4.11 -7.70 8.28
CA TYR A 135 4.27 -9.11 7.98
C TYR A 135 5.15 -9.83 9.01
N ASN A 136 4.85 -11.11 9.24
CA ASN A 136 5.68 -11.97 10.08
C ASN A 136 6.92 -12.43 9.27
N PRO A 137 8.14 -11.98 9.63
CA PRO A 137 9.34 -12.30 8.85
C PRO A 137 9.73 -13.78 8.92
N GLY A 138 9.21 -14.55 9.88
CA GLY A 138 9.38 -15.99 9.93
C GLY A 138 8.45 -16.78 9.00
N GLN A 139 7.41 -16.14 8.45
CA GLN A 139 6.40 -16.79 7.61
C GLN A 139 6.33 -16.22 6.20
N ILE A 140 6.61 -14.93 6.02
CA ILE A 140 6.52 -14.24 4.73
C ILE A 140 7.93 -13.91 4.23
N THR A 141 8.37 -14.63 3.20
CA THR A 141 9.71 -14.49 2.57
C THR A 141 9.62 -14.67 1.05
N GLY A 142 10.71 -14.44 0.33
CA GLY A 142 10.81 -14.71 -1.12
C GLY A 142 9.73 -14.02 -1.94
N SER A 143 9.08 -14.77 -2.82
CA SER A 143 8.03 -14.23 -3.72
C SER A 143 6.79 -13.72 -2.98
N ALA A 144 6.45 -14.32 -1.83
CA ALA A 144 5.37 -13.84 -0.97
C ALA A 144 5.64 -12.42 -0.44
N LEU A 145 6.85 -12.17 0.06
CA LEU A 145 7.27 -10.84 0.47
C LEU A 145 7.34 -9.87 -0.71
N GLN A 146 7.86 -10.33 -1.86
CA GLN A 146 7.94 -9.51 -3.05
C GLN A 146 6.55 -9.03 -3.50
N SER A 147 5.53 -9.87 -3.45
CA SER A 147 4.18 -9.48 -3.83
C SER A 147 3.56 -8.41 -2.90
N LEU A 148 3.97 -8.36 -1.61
CA LEU A 148 3.58 -7.27 -0.71
C LEU A 148 4.35 -5.98 -1.01
N ARG A 149 5.66 -6.10 -1.31
CA ARG A 149 6.50 -4.96 -1.72
C ARG A 149 5.94 -4.29 -2.96
N ASP A 150 5.57 -5.07 -3.99
CA ASP A 150 5.05 -4.56 -5.27
C ASP A 150 3.76 -3.73 -5.10
N ARG A 151 3.00 -3.95 -4.03
CA ARG A 151 1.81 -3.14 -3.70
C ARG A 151 2.15 -1.83 -3.00
N VAL A 152 3.26 -1.80 -2.27
CA VAL A 152 3.61 -0.70 -1.35
C VAL A 152 4.66 0.21 -1.93
N GLU A 153 5.72 -0.33 -2.53
CA GLU A 153 6.90 0.42 -2.95
C GLU A 153 6.52 1.56 -3.92
N GLY A 154 6.86 2.79 -3.54
CA GLY A 154 6.53 3.99 -4.31
C GLY A 154 5.06 4.42 -4.31
N ALA A 155 4.17 3.72 -3.60
CA ALA A 155 2.76 4.07 -3.50
C ALA A 155 2.52 5.00 -2.29
N ASN A 156 2.12 6.24 -2.52
CA ASN A 156 1.86 7.22 -1.46
C ASN A 156 0.88 6.71 -0.40
N TYR A 157 1.13 7.05 0.86
CA TYR A 157 0.33 6.63 2.02
C TYR A 157 0.20 5.12 2.16
N LEU A 158 1.27 4.39 1.75
CA LEU A 158 1.46 2.98 2.05
C LEU A 158 2.83 2.76 2.68
N MET A 159 2.92 1.83 3.62
CA MET A 159 4.17 1.40 4.23
C MET A 159 4.14 -0.09 4.54
N LEU A 160 5.29 -0.76 4.40
CA LEU A 160 5.48 -2.17 4.69
C LEU A 160 6.60 -2.33 5.70
N SER A 161 6.38 -3.13 6.74
CA SER A 161 7.45 -3.47 7.68
C SER A 161 7.38 -4.91 8.17
N PRO A 162 8.51 -5.53 8.53
CA PRO A 162 8.48 -6.74 9.34
C PRO A 162 7.87 -6.43 10.71
N TYR A 163 7.19 -7.42 11.30
CA TYR A 163 6.64 -7.38 12.64
C TYR A 163 6.95 -8.70 13.35
N PRO A 164 8.08 -8.79 14.07
CA PRO A 164 8.44 -9.99 14.82
C PRO A 164 7.38 -10.34 15.86
N GLY A 165 6.99 -11.60 15.91
CA GLY A 165 5.97 -12.06 16.86
C GLY A 165 4.52 -11.82 16.42
N LEU A 166 4.29 -11.37 15.18
CA LEU A 166 2.94 -11.25 14.64
C LEU A 166 2.22 -12.60 14.67
N ASP A 167 1.01 -12.61 15.19
CA ASP A 167 0.14 -13.79 15.37
C ASP A 167 -0.54 -14.27 14.05
N ALA A 168 -0.30 -13.58 12.96
CA ALA A 168 -0.73 -13.93 11.61
C ALA A 168 0.42 -13.73 10.62
N PRO A 169 0.39 -14.35 9.43
CA PRO A 169 1.38 -14.08 8.39
C PRO A 169 1.43 -12.60 7.95
N ILE A 170 0.27 -11.98 7.80
CA ILE A 170 0.11 -10.59 7.33
C ILE A 170 -0.98 -9.90 8.14
N SER A 171 -0.74 -8.65 8.52
CA SER A 171 -1.74 -7.77 9.15
C SER A 171 -1.71 -6.41 8.49
N LEU A 172 -2.86 -5.88 8.14
CA LEU A 172 -3.05 -4.55 7.60
C LEU A 172 -3.67 -3.66 8.66
N GLN A 173 -3.19 -2.43 8.80
CA GLN A 173 -3.69 -1.42 9.72
C GLN A 173 -3.98 -0.13 8.95
N ALA A 174 -5.12 0.49 9.27
CA ALA A 174 -5.45 1.88 9.02
C ALA A 174 -6.05 2.44 10.30
N TRP A 175 -6.22 3.74 10.43
CA TRP A 175 -6.80 4.29 11.65
C TRP A 175 -8.15 3.65 12.01
N GLY A 176 -8.23 3.03 13.17
CA GLY A 176 -9.42 2.34 13.64
C GLY A 176 -9.75 1.02 12.93
N HIS A 177 -8.89 0.50 12.04
CA HIS A 177 -9.20 -0.68 11.23
C HIS A 177 -8.02 -1.65 11.16
N GLN A 178 -8.29 -2.94 11.33
CA GLN A 178 -7.30 -4.00 11.16
C GLN A 178 -7.87 -5.18 10.37
N LEU A 179 -7.04 -5.78 9.54
CA LEU A 179 -7.35 -7.02 8.83
C LEU A 179 -6.15 -7.97 8.90
N LYS A 180 -6.36 -9.20 9.39
CA LYS A 180 -5.33 -10.25 9.38
C LYS A 180 -5.65 -11.27 8.29
N VAL A 181 -4.64 -11.64 7.49
CA VAL A 181 -4.75 -12.62 6.41
C VAL A 181 -3.53 -13.54 6.40
N SER A 182 -3.69 -14.72 5.81
CA SER A 182 -2.61 -15.72 5.73
C SER A 182 -1.95 -15.81 4.36
N ASP A 183 -2.62 -15.35 3.31
CA ASP A 183 -2.16 -15.47 1.93
C ASP A 183 -1.84 -14.08 1.36
N PRO A 184 -0.60 -13.85 0.84
CA PRO A 184 -0.25 -12.58 0.17
C PRO A 184 -1.05 -12.34 -1.12
N ALA A 185 -1.71 -13.37 -1.69
CA ALA A 185 -2.60 -13.24 -2.84
C ALA A 185 -4.07 -12.96 -2.46
N ASP A 186 -4.39 -12.85 -1.16
CA ASP A 186 -5.75 -12.57 -0.70
C ASP A 186 -6.23 -11.20 -1.21
N ARG A 187 -7.31 -11.20 -1.99
CA ARG A 187 -7.89 -9.98 -2.57
C ARG A 187 -8.35 -8.95 -1.53
N ARG A 188 -8.61 -9.39 -0.29
CA ARG A 188 -8.97 -8.48 0.81
C ARG A 188 -7.87 -7.48 1.13
N ILE A 189 -6.60 -7.79 0.82
CA ILE A 189 -5.47 -6.85 0.91
C ILE A 189 -5.74 -5.62 0.03
N ASP A 190 -6.05 -5.85 -1.24
CA ASP A 190 -6.31 -4.78 -2.20
C ASP A 190 -7.59 -4.00 -1.86
N HIS A 191 -8.64 -4.70 -1.38
CA HIS A 191 -9.88 -4.07 -0.93
C HIS A 191 -9.67 -3.18 0.31
N PHE A 192 -8.85 -3.64 1.29
CA PHE A 192 -8.51 -2.88 2.48
C PHE A 192 -7.76 -1.59 2.12
N ILE A 193 -6.73 -1.70 1.27
CA ILE A 193 -5.97 -0.55 0.79
C ILE A 193 -6.90 0.43 0.05
N GLN A 194 -7.76 -0.06 -0.82
CA GLN A 194 -8.68 0.77 -1.59
C GLN A 194 -9.71 1.48 -0.70
N ALA A 195 -10.23 0.79 0.32
CA ALA A 195 -11.28 1.30 1.18
C ALA A 195 -10.77 2.36 2.17
N LEU A 196 -9.52 2.25 2.63
CA LEU A 196 -9.06 2.98 3.80
C LEU A 196 -7.91 3.96 3.52
N ARG A 197 -7.07 3.72 2.51
CA ARG A 197 -5.99 4.65 2.17
C ARG A 197 -6.55 6.01 1.77
N LEU A 198 -6.20 7.05 2.52
CA LEU A 198 -6.69 8.42 2.32
C LEU A 198 -8.24 8.53 2.30
N ASN A 199 -8.93 7.64 2.98
CA ASN A 199 -10.36 7.74 3.13
C ASN A 199 -10.70 8.82 4.18
N GLN A 200 -11.01 10.01 3.73
CA GLN A 200 -11.29 11.19 4.56
C GLN A 200 -12.38 11.01 5.64
N TYR A 201 -13.12 9.92 5.60
CA TYR A 201 -14.17 9.62 6.57
C TYR A 201 -13.70 8.72 7.72
N THR A 202 -12.47 8.15 7.63
CA THR A 202 -11.99 7.12 8.56
C THR A 202 -10.70 7.48 9.30
N TYR A 203 -10.05 8.60 8.98
CA TYR A 203 -8.86 9.06 9.70
C TYR A 203 -8.97 10.54 10.09
N PRO A 204 -8.33 10.99 11.18
CA PRO A 204 -8.58 12.31 11.74
C PRO A 204 -7.85 13.47 11.08
N GLU A 205 -6.61 13.29 10.58
CA GLU A 205 -5.75 14.39 10.12
C GLU A 205 -5.71 14.49 8.60
N ILE A 206 -6.81 15.01 8.04
CA ILE A 206 -6.98 15.11 6.59
C ILE A 206 -5.96 16.10 6.00
N GLY A 207 -5.14 15.60 5.06
CA GLY A 207 -4.14 16.40 4.36
C GLY A 207 -2.77 16.44 5.05
N ALA A 208 -2.59 15.74 6.17
CA ALA A 208 -1.30 15.61 6.82
C ALA A 208 -0.28 14.86 5.93
N SER A 209 1.02 15.20 6.04
CA SER A 209 2.08 14.65 5.20
C SER A 209 2.48 13.23 5.59
N CYS A 210 2.90 12.45 4.61
CA CYS A 210 3.55 11.14 4.77
C CYS A 210 5.06 11.17 4.48
N ASP A 211 5.62 12.35 4.22
CA ASP A 211 7.03 12.48 3.89
C ASP A 211 7.92 12.23 5.11
N ALA A 212 9.15 11.81 4.84
CA ALA A 212 10.15 11.68 5.90
C ALA A 212 10.43 13.05 6.52
N LEU A 213 10.64 13.08 7.85
CA LEU A 213 11.00 14.27 8.60
C LEU A 213 12.53 14.32 8.76
N PRO A 214 13.25 15.12 7.98
CA PRO A 214 14.72 15.23 8.11
C PRO A 214 15.16 15.56 9.52
N GLY A 215 16.06 14.75 10.08
CA GLY A 215 16.58 14.94 11.43
C GLY A 215 15.67 14.45 12.58
N LEU A 216 14.42 14.03 12.28
CA LEU A 216 13.47 13.52 13.28
C LEU A 216 13.14 12.04 13.05
N PHE A 217 12.98 11.63 11.81
CA PHE A 217 12.72 10.24 11.44
C PHE A 217 13.55 9.83 10.22
N ASP A 218 14.43 8.85 10.40
CA ASP A 218 15.24 8.26 9.34
C ASP A 218 14.64 6.90 8.92
N PRO A 219 14.06 6.78 7.72
CA PRO A 219 13.49 5.52 7.24
C PRO A 219 14.52 4.39 7.11
N ALA A 220 15.80 4.72 6.89
CA ALA A 220 16.87 3.73 6.78
C ALA A 220 17.31 3.19 8.15
N ASN A 221 17.13 4.02 9.20
CA ASN A 221 17.45 3.65 10.57
C ASN A 221 16.35 4.12 11.55
N PRO A 222 15.12 3.58 11.42
CA PRO A 222 13.97 4.02 12.19
C PRO A 222 14.13 3.70 13.69
N PRO A 223 13.39 4.40 14.57
CA PRO A 223 13.28 4.04 15.98
C PRO A 223 12.92 2.56 16.14
N PRO A 224 13.64 1.83 17.02
CA PRO A 224 13.55 0.37 17.07
C PRO A 224 12.20 -0.11 17.60
N PHE A 225 11.71 -1.19 17.01
CA PHE A 225 10.58 -1.95 17.53
C PHE A 225 10.92 -2.63 18.85
N VAL A 226 9.98 -2.61 19.78
CA VAL A 226 10.10 -3.28 21.09
C VAL A 226 9.06 -4.40 21.17
N ALA A 227 9.53 -5.66 21.08
CA ALA A 227 8.68 -6.84 21.06
C ALA A 227 8.12 -7.22 22.45
N THR A 228 8.77 -6.77 23.54
CA THR A 228 8.29 -7.07 24.89
C THR A 228 6.99 -6.34 25.21
N PRO A 229 6.11 -6.89 26.04
CA PRO A 229 4.93 -6.19 26.54
C PRO A 229 5.32 -4.82 27.14
N HIS A 230 4.38 -3.87 27.11
CA HIS A 230 4.59 -2.58 27.75
C HIS A 230 4.74 -2.72 29.26
N GLY A 231 5.50 -1.82 29.89
CA GLY A 231 5.64 -1.73 31.34
C GLY A 231 4.43 -1.04 32.02
N PRO A 232 4.44 -0.98 33.36
CA PRO A 232 3.40 -0.32 34.14
C PRO A 232 3.36 1.21 33.96
N ASP A 233 4.41 1.80 33.43
CA ASP A 233 4.58 3.21 33.11
C ASP A 233 4.10 3.59 31.72
N ALA A 234 3.54 2.63 30.96
CA ALA A 234 3.02 2.90 29.64
C ALA A 234 1.79 3.81 29.68
N VAL A 235 1.73 4.72 28.71
CA VAL A 235 0.60 5.64 28.58
C VAL A 235 -0.67 4.86 28.22
N PRO A 236 -1.79 5.09 28.97
CA PRO A 236 -3.03 4.36 28.69
C PRO A 236 -3.68 4.81 27.37
N LEU A 237 -4.45 3.93 26.75
CA LEU A 237 -5.20 4.24 25.50
C LEU A 237 -6.19 5.41 25.65
N THR A 238 -6.62 5.71 26.86
CA THR A 238 -7.52 6.83 27.15
C THR A 238 -6.82 8.19 27.25
N PHE A 239 -5.51 8.22 27.03
CA PHE A 239 -4.74 9.45 27.08
C PHE A 239 -5.13 10.38 25.91
N THR A 240 -5.61 11.56 26.24
CA THR A 240 -5.98 12.61 25.28
C THR A 240 -5.12 13.87 25.46
N GLY A 241 -4.05 13.77 26.26
CA GLY A 241 -3.20 14.89 26.64
C GLY A 241 -2.33 15.40 25.50
N GLY A 242 -2.15 16.73 25.51
CA GLY A 242 -1.13 17.49 24.80
C GLY A 242 -1.01 17.16 23.32
N ARG A 243 -1.71 17.88 22.47
CA ARG A 243 -1.22 18.00 21.08
C ARG A 243 0.14 18.69 21.17
N GLY A 244 1.20 17.91 21.28
CA GLY A 244 2.54 18.37 21.00
C GLY A 244 2.51 18.94 19.59
N GLN A 245 2.99 20.15 19.42
CA GLN A 245 3.05 20.80 18.13
C GLN A 245 3.75 19.83 17.18
N GLU A 246 3.06 19.45 16.10
CA GLU A 246 3.66 18.61 15.06
C GLU A 246 4.98 19.24 14.61
N PRO A 247 6.06 18.45 14.45
CA PRO A 247 7.28 18.98 13.90
C PRO A 247 7.02 19.40 12.44
N SER A 248 6.96 20.70 12.17
CA SER A 248 6.90 21.18 10.78
C SER A 248 8.18 20.75 10.04
N ALA A 249 8.04 20.36 8.78
CA ALA A 249 9.14 19.92 7.90
C ALA A 249 10.28 20.93 7.69
N GLY A 250 10.39 21.95 8.53
CA GLY A 250 11.42 22.97 8.56
C GLY A 250 12.13 23.16 9.90
N SER A 251 11.74 22.42 10.95
CA SER A 251 12.30 22.59 12.29
C SER A 251 13.34 21.50 12.59
N ALA A 252 14.50 21.56 11.95
CA ALA A 252 15.66 20.80 12.43
C ALA A 252 16.04 21.30 13.83
N PRO A 253 16.31 20.42 14.82
CA PRO A 253 16.81 20.84 16.11
C PRO A 253 18.12 21.59 15.92
N ALA A 254 18.24 22.76 16.53
CA ALA A 254 19.50 23.52 16.57
C ALA A 254 20.59 22.60 17.14
N ALA A 255 21.69 22.47 16.43
CA ALA A 255 22.87 21.76 16.92
C ALA A 255 23.25 22.30 18.31
N PRO A 256 23.70 21.44 19.27
CA PRO A 256 24.12 21.89 20.57
C PRO A 256 25.24 22.93 20.40
N GLY A 257 24.98 24.15 20.89
CA GLY A 257 25.80 25.31 20.69
C GLY A 257 27.25 25.10 21.09
N GLY A 258 28.13 25.25 20.11
CA GLY A 258 29.53 25.50 20.38
C GLY A 258 29.66 26.79 21.23
N THR A 259 30.32 26.68 22.36
CA THR A 259 30.67 27.79 23.23
C THR A 259 31.37 28.89 22.44
N GLN A 260 30.68 30.00 22.23
CA GLN A 260 31.31 31.24 21.75
C GLN A 260 32.29 31.74 22.80
N PRO A 261 33.54 32.01 22.46
CA PRO A 261 34.46 32.68 23.40
C PRO A 261 33.97 34.11 23.65
N SER A 262 33.90 34.47 24.94
CA SER A 262 33.57 35.83 25.39
C SER A 262 34.52 36.87 24.79
N PRO A 263 34.00 38.03 24.33
CA PRO A 263 34.86 39.15 23.95
C PRO A 263 35.56 39.71 25.19
N GLY A 264 36.89 39.76 25.15
CA GLY A 264 37.72 40.38 26.17
C GLY A 264 37.44 41.88 26.34
N PRO A 265 37.82 42.45 27.51
CA PRO A 265 37.48 43.83 27.82
C PRO A 265 38.25 44.82 26.92
N SER A 266 37.53 45.75 26.34
CA SER A 266 38.05 46.89 25.58
C SER A 266 38.82 47.84 26.55
N ALA A 267 40.09 47.91 26.30
CA ALA A 267 40.93 48.95 26.98
C ALA A 267 40.61 50.32 26.34
N GLY A 268 40.20 51.23 27.19
CA GLY A 268 39.97 52.59 26.78
C GLY A 268 41.29 53.37 26.55
N ARG A 269 41.23 54.23 25.55
CA ARG A 269 41.86 55.58 25.49
C ARG A 269 41.01 56.45 24.57
#